data_6ce07a69cbbaf2b1a6f451c619e592b4
#
_entry.id   6ce07a69cbbaf2b1a6f451c619e592b4
#
_cell.length_a   1.000
_cell.length_b   1.000
_cell.length_c   1.000
_cell.angle_alpha   90.00
_cell.angle_beta   90.00
_cell.angle_gamma   90.00
#
_symmetry.space_group_name_H-M   'P 1'
#
loop_
_entity.id
_entity.type
_entity.pdbx_description
1 polymer ?
#
loop_
_entity_poly.entity_id
_entity_poly.type
_entity_poly.pdbx_seq_one_letter_code
_entity_poly.pdbx_strand_id
1 'polypeptide(L)'
;PGNAKMIISNGTSAGGALSALLGATGNSKDYEPYLKALGAADAKDDIFAVSAYCPITNLDHANEAYEWMFNDVKTYKKIEISMLDYNVERKYTEGALTEDEVSRSNDLKKMFPSYVNSLKLKDKNGKLLTLDKDGNGSFKEEIKRYYIDSANKALANGTDLSSFEFLTIQDGKVTDLDYDKY
;
A
#
# COMPACT_ATOMS: atom_id res chain seq x y z
N PRO A 1 13.60 -24.58 -23.31
CA PRO A 1 12.43 -25.44 -23.24
C PRO A 1 11.62 -25.16 -22.00
N GLY A 2 10.64 -24.29 -22.12
CA GLY A 2 9.64 -24.03 -21.10
C GLY A 2 8.29 -24.66 -21.50
N ASN A 3 7.32 -24.62 -20.60
CA ASN A 3 5.97 -25.05 -20.89
C ASN A 3 5.06 -23.82 -20.99
N ALA A 4 4.63 -23.45 -22.18
CA ALA A 4 3.76 -22.30 -22.42
C ALA A 4 2.38 -22.40 -21.73
N LYS A 5 1.99 -23.59 -21.26
CA LYS A 5 0.75 -23.81 -20.50
C LYS A 5 0.94 -23.67 -18.98
N MET A 6 2.17 -23.46 -18.52
CA MET A 6 2.53 -23.34 -17.11
C MET A 6 3.35 -22.08 -16.84
N ILE A 7 2.87 -20.96 -17.36
CA ILE A 7 3.49 -19.65 -17.12
C ILE A 7 3.05 -19.16 -15.73
N ILE A 8 4.01 -18.80 -14.92
CA ILE A 8 3.78 -18.20 -13.60
C ILE A 8 4.33 -16.78 -13.64
N SER A 9 3.49 -15.79 -13.35
CA SER A 9 3.98 -14.43 -13.11
C SER A 9 4.38 -14.26 -11.66
N ASN A 10 5.43 -13.48 -11.43
CA ASN A 10 5.97 -13.25 -10.11
C ASN A 10 6.42 -11.79 -10.00
N GLY A 11 6.18 -11.17 -8.86
CA GLY A 11 6.61 -9.80 -8.62
C GLY A 11 6.35 -9.30 -7.22
N THR A 12 7.08 -8.25 -6.85
CA THR A 12 7.01 -7.61 -5.53
C THR A 12 6.58 -6.16 -5.69
N SER A 13 5.75 -5.64 -4.78
CA SER A 13 5.26 -4.24 -4.77
C SER A 13 4.55 -3.89 -6.09
N ALA A 14 5.05 -2.95 -6.88
CA ALA A 14 4.51 -2.64 -8.21
C ALA A 14 4.54 -3.85 -9.16
N GLY A 15 5.61 -4.66 -9.13
CA GLY A 15 5.68 -5.94 -9.86
C GLY A 15 4.67 -6.96 -9.34
N GLY A 16 4.35 -6.94 -8.05
CA GLY A 16 3.27 -7.72 -7.45
C GLY A 16 1.91 -7.30 -7.99
N ALA A 17 1.65 -5.99 -8.08
CA ALA A 17 0.42 -5.44 -8.66
C ALA A 17 0.26 -5.84 -10.13
N LEU A 18 1.33 -5.71 -10.95
CA LEU A 18 1.32 -6.15 -12.35
C LEU A 18 1.07 -7.65 -12.48
N SER A 19 1.70 -8.47 -11.64
CA SER A 19 1.50 -9.92 -11.65
C SER A 19 0.07 -10.30 -11.30
N ALA A 20 -0.51 -9.64 -10.28
CA ALA A 20 -1.90 -9.86 -9.89
C ALA A 20 -2.87 -9.42 -10.98
N LEU A 21 -2.63 -8.27 -11.62
CA LEU A 21 -3.43 -7.76 -12.72
C LEU A 21 -3.40 -8.73 -13.90
N LEU A 22 -2.22 -9.18 -14.32
CA LEU A 22 -2.07 -10.15 -15.41
C LEU A 22 -2.88 -11.43 -15.15
N GLY A 23 -2.84 -11.95 -13.92
CA GLY A 23 -3.61 -13.15 -13.57
C GLY A 23 -5.13 -12.93 -13.52
N ALA A 24 -5.57 -11.72 -13.17
CA ALA A 24 -6.98 -11.38 -13.08
C ALA A 24 -7.62 -11.03 -14.44
N THR A 25 -6.82 -10.63 -15.42
CA THR A 25 -7.30 -10.07 -16.70
C THR A 25 -7.07 -10.98 -17.90
N GLY A 26 -6.54 -12.17 -17.69
CA GLY A 26 -6.27 -13.14 -18.77
C GLY A 26 -7.52 -13.40 -19.61
N ASN A 27 -7.40 -13.27 -20.93
CA ASN A 27 -8.47 -13.38 -21.92
C ASN A 27 -9.67 -12.42 -21.69
N SER A 28 -9.47 -11.30 -21.00
CA SER A 28 -10.53 -10.32 -20.76
C SER A 28 -10.83 -9.51 -22.03
N LYS A 29 -12.10 -9.49 -22.42
CA LYS A 29 -12.57 -8.70 -23.56
C LYS A 29 -12.37 -7.20 -23.39
N ASP A 30 -12.31 -6.72 -22.16
CA ASP A 30 -12.10 -5.28 -21.86
C ASP A 30 -10.69 -4.82 -22.27
N TYR A 31 -9.74 -5.74 -22.33
CA TYR A 31 -8.35 -5.46 -22.73
C TYR A 31 -8.07 -5.69 -24.22
N GLU A 32 -8.92 -6.44 -24.95
CA GLU A 32 -8.75 -6.71 -26.37
C GLU A 32 -8.50 -5.45 -27.23
N PRO A 33 -9.26 -4.33 -27.07
CA PRO A 33 -9.02 -3.13 -27.87
C PRO A 33 -7.63 -2.53 -27.67
N TYR A 34 -7.11 -2.59 -26.44
CA TYR A 34 -5.81 -2.06 -26.08
C TYR A 34 -4.68 -2.96 -26.64
N LEU A 35 -4.82 -4.28 -26.51
CA LEU A 35 -3.87 -5.24 -27.06
C LEU A 35 -3.77 -5.11 -28.57
N LYS A 36 -4.91 -4.95 -29.25
CA LYS A 36 -4.97 -4.73 -30.70
C LYS A 36 -4.32 -3.40 -31.10
N ALA A 37 -4.56 -2.34 -30.38
CA ALA A 37 -3.95 -1.02 -30.65
C ALA A 37 -2.42 -1.05 -30.48
N LEU A 38 -1.91 -1.86 -29.55
CA LEU A 38 -0.48 -2.07 -29.33
C LEU A 38 0.16 -3.03 -30.34
N GLY A 39 -0.62 -3.68 -31.22
CA GLY A 39 -0.12 -4.67 -32.15
C GLY A 39 0.33 -5.98 -31.49
N ALA A 40 -0.28 -6.32 -30.34
CA ALA A 40 0.00 -7.59 -29.68
C ALA A 40 -0.37 -8.77 -30.59
N ALA A 41 0.34 -9.90 -30.41
CA ALA A 41 0.05 -11.12 -31.17
C ALA A 41 -1.37 -11.61 -30.82
N ASP A 42 -2.05 -12.18 -31.81
CA ASP A 42 -3.33 -12.87 -31.63
C ASP A 42 -3.10 -14.21 -30.92
N ALA A 43 -3.02 -14.15 -29.59
CA ALA A 43 -2.72 -15.27 -28.72
C ALA A 43 -3.46 -15.11 -27.39
N LYS A 44 -3.64 -16.22 -26.69
CA LYS A 44 -4.13 -16.20 -25.31
C LYS A 44 -3.13 -15.50 -24.40
N ASP A 45 -3.63 -14.68 -23.49
CA ASP A 45 -2.87 -13.94 -22.49
C ASP A 45 -3.14 -14.42 -21.06
N ASP A 46 -3.89 -15.53 -20.89
CA ASP A 46 -4.05 -16.20 -19.60
C ASP A 46 -2.77 -16.90 -19.14
N ILE A 47 -2.55 -16.92 -17.85
CA ILE A 47 -1.41 -17.56 -17.21
C ILE A 47 -1.85 -18.63 -16.21
N PHE A 48 -0.94 -19.56 -15.90
CA PHE A 48 -1.23 -20.70 -15.02
C PHE A 48 -1.36 -20.30 -13.56
N ALA A 49 -0.50 -19.41 -13.05
CA ALA A 49 -0.52 -18.98 -11.66
C ALA A 49 0.15 -17.62 -11.46
N VAL A 50 -0.14 -17.02 -10.33
CA VAL A 50 0.43 -15.75 -9.88
C VAL A 50 1.09 -15.93 -8.51
N SER A 51 2.30 -15.39 -8.36
CA SER A 51 2.99 -15.22 -7.08
C SER A 51 3.24 -13.75 -6.83
N ALA A 52 2.25 -13.04 -6.26
CA ALA A 52 2.31 -11.61 -6.00
C ALA A 52 2.69 -11.34 -4.54
N TYR A 53 3.80 -10.64 -4.34
CA TYR A 53 4.29 -10.25 -3.02
C TYR A 53 3.95 -8.79 -2.75
N CYS A 54 3.26 -8.52 -1.63
CA CYS A 54 2.79 -7.20 -1.20
C CYS A 54 2.27 -6.32 -2.36
N PRO A 55 1.31 -6.81 -3.18
CA PRO A 55 0.79 -6.07 -4.31
C PRO A 55 -0.03 -4.87 -3.84
N ILE A 56 0.05 -3.76 -4.56
CA ILE A 56 -0.95 -2.69 -4.44
C ILE A 56 -2.18 -3.15 -5.22
N THR A 57 -3.26 -3.44 -4.53
CA THR A 57 -4.46 -4.04 -5.13
C THR A 57 -5.60 -3.05 -5.36
N ASN A 58 -5.51 -1.86 -4.82
CA ASN A 58 -6.51 -0.80 -4.97
C ASN A 58 -5.82 0.50 -5.41
N LEU A 59 -5.53 0.60 -6.71
CA LEU A 59 -4.83 1.75 -7.26
C LEU A 59 -5.69 3.03 -7.25
N ASP A 60 -7.00 2.90 -7.34
CA ASP A 60 -7.92 4.05 -7.42
C ASP A 60 -7.92 4.87 -6.12
N HIS A 61 -7.74 4.22 -4.96
CA HIS A 61 -7.83 4.85 -3.65
C HIS A 61 -6.53 4.74 -2.82
N ALA A 62 -5.46 4.18 -3.37
CA ALA A 62 -4.20 4.02 -2.65
C ALA A 62 -3.63 5.36 -2.17
N ASN A 63 -3.67 6.40 -3.02
CA ASN A 63 -3.19 7.72 -2.66
C ASN A 63 -4.00 8.35 -1.51
N GLU A 64 -5.31 8.17 -1.51
CA GLU A 64 -6.19 8.65 -0.43
C GLU A 64 -5.81 8.01 0.92
N ALA A 65 -5.51 6.71 0.92
CA ALA A 65 -5.09 5.98 2.12
C ALA A 65 -3.75 6.47 2.65
N TYR A 66 -2.78 6.70 1.76
CA TYR A 66 -1.47 7.26 2.15
C TYR A 66 -1.61 8.67 2.70
N GLU A 67 -2.40 9.54 2.08
CA GLU A 67 -2.63 10.89 2.55
C GLU A 67 -3.45 10.93 3.85
N TRP A 68 -4.36 10.00 4.06
CA TRP A 68 -5.03 9.88 5.34
C TRP A 68 -4.04 9.59 6.49
N MET A 69 -3.03 8.77 6.26
CA MET A 69 -2.04 8.38 7.27
C MET A 69 -0.90 9.40 7.40
N PHE A 70 -0.39 9.93 6.28
CA PHE A 70 0.89 10.67 6.23
C PHE A 70 0.78 12.10 5.69
N ASN A 71 -0.42 12.67 5.62
CA ASN A 71 -0.64 14.03 5.08
C ASN A 71 0.21 15.12 5.77
N ASP A 72 0.58 14.92 7.04
CA ASP A 72 1.40 15.89 7.78
C ASP A 72 2.89 15.84 7.43
N VAL A 73 3.34 14.81 6.70
CA VAL A 73 4.71 14.71 6.19
C VAL A 73 4.85 15.62 4.97
N LYS A 74 5.49 16.78 5.15
CA LYS A 74 5.66 17.81 4.11
C LYS A 74 7.02 17.76 3.40
N THR A 75 7.86 16.78 3.72
CA THR A 75 9.19 16.58 3.12
C THR A 75 9.28 15.22 2.48
N TYR A 76 10.15 15.08 1.50
CA TYR A 76 10.39 13.82 0.83
C TYR A 76 11.88 13.53 0.69
N LYS A 77 12.20 12.23 0.62
CA LYS A 77 13.50 11.72 0.17
C LYS A 77 13.30 10.96 -1.13
N LYS A 78 13.86 11.48 -2.21
CA LYS A 78 13.87 10.80 -3.51
C LYS A 78 15.16 10.02 -3.69
N ILE A 79 15.03 8.78 -4.12
CA ILE A 79 16.15 7.93 -4.49
C ILE A 79 16.16 7.81 -6.02
N GLU A 80 17.22 8.27 -6.64
CA GLU A 80 17.51 8.02 -8.04
C GLU A 80 18.47 6.84 -8.12
N ILE A 81 18.04 5.79 -8.83
CA ILE A 81 18.83 4.59 -9.02
C ILE A 81 19.28 4.58 -10.48
N SER A 82 20.58 4.62 -10.68
CA SER A 82 21.20 4.40 -12.00
C SER A 82 21.84 3.01 -12.02
N MET A 83 21.58 2.26 -13.07
CA MET A 83 22.17 0.93 -13.32
C MET A 83 22.96 0.99 -14.62
N LEU A 84 24.06 1.73 -14.60
CA LEU A 84 25.01 1.80 -15.71
C LEU A 84 26.17 0.88 -15.43
N ASP A 85 26.63 0.13 -16.46
CA ASP A 85 27.83 -0.71 -16.44
C ASP A 85 27.90 -1.72 -15.27
N TYR A 86 26.74 -2.35 -14.95
CA TYR A 86 26.59 -3.30 -13.83
C TYR A 86 26.82 -2.70 -12.43
N ASN A 87 26.97 -1.39 -12.32
CA ASN A 87 27.04 -0.67 -11.04
C ASN A 87 25.69 -0.10 -10.69
N VAL A 88 25.28 -0.24 -9.42
CA VAL A 88 24.08 0.38 -8.87
C VAL A 88 24.49 1.62 -8.09
N GLU A 89 24.26 2.78 -8.68
CA GLU A 89 24.45 4.05 -8.00
C GLU A 89 23.11 4.53 -7.42
N ARG A 90 23.14 4.97 -6.17
CA ARG A 90 21.97 5.55 -5.49
C ARG A 90 22.29 6.98 -5.11
N LYS A 91 21.52 7.90 -5.66
CA LYS A 91 21.57 9.32 -5.30
C LYS A 91 20.33 9.67 -4.49
N TYR A 92 20.54 10.28 -3.35
CA TYR A 92 19.45 10.75 -2.49
C TYR A 92 19.31 12.26 -2.67
N THR A 93 18.08 12.71 -2.89
CA THR A 93 17.71 14.11 -2.87
C THR A 93 16.58 14.31 -1.87
N GLU A 94 16.67 15.38 -1.10
CA GLU A 94 15.64 15.77 -0.13
C GLU A 94 14.99 17.05 -0.59
N GLY A 95 13.69 17.20 -0.33
CA GLY A 95 12.94 18.37 -0.68
C GLY A 95 11.71 18.54 0.19
N ALA A 96 11.03 19.66 0.01
CA ALA A 96 9.72 19.93 0.61
C ALA A 96 8.66 19.94 -0.49
N LEU A 97 7.43 19.57 -0.11
CA LEU A 97 6.27 19.69 -0.99
C LEU A 97 5.98 21.15 -1.31
N THR A 98 5.61 21.41 -2.55
CA THR A 98 5.10 22.70 -2.99
C THR A 98 3.71 22.97 -2.40
N GLU A 99 3.26 24.23 -2.42
CA GLU A 99 1.91 24.59 -1.96
C GLU A 99 0.80 23.84 -2.74
N ASP A 100 1.00 23.63 -4.05
CA ASP A 100 0.07 22.87 -4.89
C ASP A 100 0.03 21.38 -4.50
N GLU A 101 1.17 20.77 -4.24
CA GLU A 101 1.25 19.38 -3.76
C GLU A 101 0.60 19.23 -2.38
N VAL A 102 0.83 20.16 -1.46
CA VAL A 102 0.17 20.19 -0.15
C VAL A 102 -1.35 20.34 -0.29
N SER A 103 -1.81 21.19 -1.21
CA SER A 103 -3.25 21.35 -1.47
C SER A 103 -3.88 20.05 -1.97
N ARG A 104 -3.24 19.38 -2.93
CA ARG A 104 -3.71 18.08 -3.46
C ARG A 104 -3.69 16.98 -2.40
N SER A 105 -2.64 16.92 -1.59
CA SER A 105 -2.53 16.01 -0.44
C SER A 105 -3.72 16.18 0.52
N ASN A 106 -4.06 17.44 0.86
CA ASN A 106 -5.22 17.74 1.70
C ASN A 106 -6.56 17.31 1.07
N ASP A 107 -6.71 17.43 -0.23
CA ASP A 107 -7.94 17.02 -0.92
C ASP A 107 -8.06 15.50 -0.95
N LEU A 108 -6.99 14.77 -1.23
CA LEU A 108 -6.97 13.30 -1.16
C LEU A 108 -7.29 12.78 0.24
N LYS A 109 -6.70 13.38 1.30
CA LYS A 109 -7.02 13.03 2.69
C LYS A 109 -8.52 13.14 2.97
N LYS A 110 -9.18 14.20 2.50
CA LYS A 110 -10.63 14.42 2.71
C LYS A 110 -11.52 13.39 2.00
N MET A 111 -11.03 12.77 0.93
CA MET A 111 -11.80 11.78 0.16
C MET A 111 -11.86 10.43 0.86
N PHE A 112 -10.81 10.04 1.56
CA PHE A 112 -10.65 8.71 2.15
C PHE A 112 -11.78 8.28 3.10
N PRO A 113 -12.30 9.12 4.03
CA PRO A 113 -13.39 8.74 4.91
C PRO A 113 -14.65 8.31 4.16
N SER A 114 -15.03 9.02 3.10
CA SER A 114 -16.19 8.66 2.28
C SER A 114 -16.02 7.31 1.61
N TYR A 115 -14.83 7.06 1.07
CA TYR A 115 -14.49 5.78 0.47
C TYR A 115 -14.59 4.63 1.49
N VAL A 116 -13.91 4.74 2.65
CA VAL A 116 -13.93 3.71 3.69
C VAL A 116 -15.37 3.41 4.15
N ASN A 117 -16.16 4.47 4.39
CA ASN A 117 -17.55 4.33 4.83
C ASN A 117 -18.44 3.63 3.79
N SER A 118 -18.15 3.85 2.50
CA SER A 118 -18.89 3.21 1.40
C SER A 118 -18.69 1.68 1.36
N LEU A 119 -17.53 1.20 1.83
CA LEU A 119 -17.18 -0.23 1.86
C LEU A 119 -17.95 -1.02 2.92
N LYS A 120 -18.55 -0.35 3.92
CA LYS A 120 -19.31 -0.97 5.02
C LYS A 120 -18.51 -2.07 5.74
N LEU A 121 -17.23 -1.83 5.93
CA LEU A 121 -16.33 -2.75 6.62
C LEU A 121 -16.82 -3.02 8.05
N LYS A 122 -16.55 -4.21 8.56
CA LYS A 122 -16.95 -4.62 9.91
C LYS A 122 -15.75 -5.18 10.68
N ASP A 123 -15.74 -4.96 11.98
CA ASP A 123 -14.82 -5.62 12.88
C ASP A 123 -15.18 -7.13 13.03
N LYS A 124 -14.36 -7.86 13.81
CA LYS A 124 -14.57 -9.29 14.09
C LYS A 124 -15.89 -9.62 14.79
N ASN A 125 -16.56 -8.61 15.39
CA ASN A 125 -17.84 -8.77 16.09
C ASN A 125 -19.03 -8.35 15.22
N GLY A 126 -18.78 -7.95 13.96
CA GLY A 126 -19.81 -7.50 13.01
C GLY A 126 -20.21 -6.04 13.14
N LYS A 127 -19.54 -5.25 14.01
CA LYS A 127 -19.78 -3.81 14.15
C LYS A 127 -19.15 -3.05 12.99
N LEU A 128 -19.90 -2.10 12.41
CA LEU A 128 -19.40 -1.25 11.32
C LEU A 128 -18.20 -0.41 11.79
N LEU A 129 -17.19 -0.38 10.91
CA LEU A 129 -16.03 0.48 11.02
C LEU A 129 -16.28 1.74 10.20
N THR A 130 -16.09 2.89 10.80
CA THR A 130 -16.38 4.20 10.17
C THR A 130 -15.29 5.21 10.47
N LEU A 131 -15.20 6.22 9.60
CA LEU A 131 -14.41 7.43 9.79
C LEU A 131 -15.34 8.64 9.74
N ASP A 132 -15.07 9.63 10.59
CA ASP A 132 -15.67 10.96 10.50
C ASP A 132 -14.97 11.80 9.41
N LYS A 133 -15.44 13.04 9.21
CA LYS A 133 -14.88 13.97 8.21
C LYS A 133 -13.40 14.33 8.42
N ASP A 134 -12.91 14.18 9.65
CA ASP A 134 -11.53 14.47 10.03
C ASP A 134 -10.63 13.22 10.01
N GLY A 135 -11.20 12.09 9.57
CA GLY A 135 -10.48 10.82 9.43
C GLY A 135 -10.31 10.05 10.73
N ASN A 136 -11.07 10.38 11.78
CA ASN A 136 -11.07 9.66 13.04
C ASN A 136 -12.29 8.71 13.13
N GLY A 137 -12.21 7.71 14.00
CA GLY A 137 -13.31 6.80 14.21
C GLY A 137 -12.89 5.35 14.39
N SER A 138 -13.88 4.46 14.40
CA SER A 138 -13.66 3.04 14.70
C SER A 138 -12.74 2.32 13.69
N PHE A 139 -12.67 2.78 12.45
CA PHE A 139 -11.71 2.23 11.48
C PHE A 139 -10.27 2.56 11.88
N LYS A 140 -9.98 3.81 12.29
CA LYS A 140 -8.65 4.23 12.75
C LYS A 140 -8.23 3.43 13.99
N GLU A 141 -9.15 3.24 14.94
CA GLU A 141 -8.89 2.44 16.15
C GLU A 141 -8.63 0.96 15.82
N GLU A 142 -9.33 0.40 14.84
CA GLU A 142 -9.09 -0.98 14.42
C GLU A 142 -7.69 -1.14 13.76
N ILE A 143 -7.27 -0.19 12.93
CA ILE A 143 -5.91 -0.17 12.36
C ILE A 143 -4.87 -0.03 13.48
N LYS A 144 -5.08 0.89 14.44
CA LYS A 144 -4.22 1.08 15.61
C LYS A 144 -4.05 -0.23 16.39
N ARG A 145 -5.13 -0.96 16.59
CA ARG A 145 -5.11 -2.26 17.27
C ARG A 145 -4.20 -3.26 16.54
N TYR A 146 -4.25 -3.33 15.20
CA TYR A 146 -3.35 -4.21 14.44
C TYR A 146 -1.87 -3.83 14.58
N TYR A 147 -1.55 -2.55 14.60
CA TYR A 147 -0.18 -2.09 14.87
C TYR A 147 0.29 -2.50 16.27
N ILE A 148 -0.55 -2.28 17.30
CA ILE A 148 -0.25 -2.66 18.68
C ILE A 148 -0.07 -4.18 18.81
N ASP A 149 -0.95 -4.97 18.22
CA ASP A 149 -0.86 -6.43 18.21
C ASP A 149 0.45 -6.91 17.53
N SER A 150 0.84 -6.26 16.42
CA SER A 150 2.07 -6.59 15.70
C SER A 150 3.32 -6.21 16.49
N ALA A 151 3.32 -5.04 17.14
CA ALA A 151 4.40 -4.59 18.00
C ALA A 151 4.56 -5.53 19.22
N ASN A 152 3.47 -5.96 19.83
CA ASN A 152 3.51 -6.93 20.92
C ASN A 152 4.07 -8.29 20.49
N LYS A 153 3.77 -8.75 19.26
CA LYS A 153 4.39 -9.97 18.71
C LYS A 153 5.91 -9.77 18.51
N ALA A 154 6.34 -8.60 18.03
CA ALA A 154 7.74 -8.29 17.88
C ALA A 154 8.48 -8.29 19.23
N LEU A 155 7.91 -7.66 20.27
CA LEU A 155 8.44 -7.70 21.63
C LEU A 155 8.56 -9.13 22.16
N ALA A 156 7.52 -9.94 21.98
CA ALA A 156 7.54 -11.34 22.41
C ALA A 156 8.61 -12.18 21.70
N ASN A 157 9.02 -11.78 20.50
CA ASN A 157 10.11 -12.38 19.74
C ASN A 157 11.50 -11.78 20.06
N GLY A 158 11.59 -10.89 21.07
CA GLY A 158 12.83 -10.29 21.51
C GLY A 158 13.30 -9.06 20.73
N THR A 159 12.42 -8.45 19.90
CA THR A 159 12.75 -7.21 19.22
C THR A 159 12.72 -6.05 20.21
N ASP A 160 13.79 -5.25 20.25
CA ASP A 160 13.80 -4.01 21.03
C ASP A 160 13.03 -2.92 20.30
N LEU A 161 11.97 -2.42 20.94
CA LEU A 161 11.11 -1.32 20.45
C LEU A 161 11.28 -0.04 21.25
N SER A 162 12.24 0.05 22.16
CA SER A 162 12.45 1.19 23.06
C SER A 162 12.77 2.52 22.36
N SER A 163 13.30 2.45 21.13
CA SER A 163 13.65 3.62 20.32
C SER A 163 12.45 4.27 19.60
N PHE A 164 11.29 3.63 19.61
CA PHE A 164 10.09 4.14 18.93
C PHE A 164 9.24 4.99 19.88
N GLU A 165 9.47 6.32 19.86
CA GLU A 165 8.80 7.28 20.74
C GLU A 165 7.26 7.36 20.58
N PHE A 166 6.74 6.88 19.43
CA PHE A 166 5.31 6.80 19.18
C PHE A 166 4.62 5.61 19.86
N LEU A 167 5.38 4.70 20.48
CA LEU A 167 4.83 3.56 21.21
C LEU A 167 4.83 3.82 22.72
N THR A 168 3.72 3.55 23.36
CA THR A 168 3.65 3.49 24.84
C THR A 168 3.85 2.05 25.28
N ILE A 169 4.94 1.78 25.98
CA ILE A 169 5.28 0.45 26.50
C ILE A 169 5.12 0.46 28.03
N GLN A 170 4.26 -0.41 28.56
CA GLN A 170 4.03 -0.59 30.00
C GLN A 170 4.06 -2.08 30.33
N ASP A 171 4.77 -2.43 31.39
CA ASP A 171 4.91 -3.83 31.87
C ASP A 171 5.31 -4.82 30.76
N GLY A 172 6.21 -4.39 29.87
CA GLY A 172 6.71 -5.21 28.76
C GLY A 172 5.71 -5.42 27.63
N LYS A 173 4.67 -4.59 27.54
CA LYS A 173 3.66 -4.62 26.47
C LYS A 173 3.46 -3.24 25.88
N VAL A 174 3.25 -3.19 24.56
CA VAL A 174 2.75 -2.00 23.89
C VAL A 174 1.26 -1.85 24.20
N THR A 175 0.90 -0.74 24.81
CA THR A 175 -0.46 -0.43 25.23
C THR A 175 -1.11 0.63 24.38
N ASP A 176 -0.32 1.49 23.73
CA ASP A 176 -0.82 2.57 22.88
C ASP A 176 0.16 2.92 21.76
N LEU A 177 -0.35 3.57 20.73
CA LEU A 177 0.39 4.13 19.59
C LEU A 177 -0.13 5.54 19.34
N ASP A 178 0.80 6.49 19.31
CA ASP A 178 0.53 7.89 19.00
C ASP A 178 0.74 8.11 17.49
N TYR A 179 -0.35 8.33 16.75
CA TYR A 179 -0.29 8.54 15.32
C TYR A 179 0.38 9.86 14.90
N ASP A 180 0.35 10.88 15.78
CA ASP A 180 0.96 12.18 15.47
C ASP A 180 2.49 12.12 15.53
N LYS A 181 3.02 11.09 16.21
CA LYS A 181 4.46 10.81 16.30
C LYS A 181 4.94 9.70 15.36
N TYR A 182 4.01 8.89 14.83
CA TYR A 182 4.31 7.80 13.92
C TYR A 182 4.72 8.31 12.55
#